data_c2d9671e5a965291ed61ad5f2905ba18
#
_entry.id   c2d9671e5a965291ed61ad5f2905ba18
#
_cell.length_a   1.000
_cell.length_b   1.000
_cell.length_c   1.000
_cell.angle_alpha   90.00
_cell.angle_beta   90.00
_cell.angle_gamma   90.00
#
_symmetry.space_group_name_H-M   'P 1'
#
loop_
_entity.id
_entity.type
_entity.pdbx_description
1 polymer ?
#
loop_
_entity_poly.entity_id
_entity_poly.type
_entity_poly.pdbx_seq_one_letter_code
_entity_poly.pdbx_strand_id
1 'polypeptide(L)'
;SSYAMLLHSVGENPENDQTFSIEKGTIQCYSERFADGEYLAEFRSPFNSRNNMGYLHNNLHPLIKKYFNLGRLCIAVNMIHTDFQDRNNGSDMDSDSIYTTNQEDIVAHAKYCYENYPTIVNMIPKEKNHYDNTMDNFADIDNKLAAAQLAIGESSNLAQLSLSYTYNFDDDKYDDYVCILSVVAQAAIDNAKRTFDIDIPSEIRRIKKELGIDECKYPKFFSIVKKNFNLDNINKKLKCPMNFLYDVEVSKVRESRPPLPMSEFFLSVPLDSDRRKSKKVEKMIEKYSLDLYKFNSGIEHERYLVLRHDFYKMVEDIRSMYISRNYKGLMSWLIDRAFLISPS
;
A
#
# COMPACT_ATOMS: atom_id res chain seq x y z
N SER A 1 -2.74 7.82 -2.19
CA SER A 1 -1.91 7.55 -1.02
C SER A 1 -2.58 8.12 0.22
N SER A 2 -2.60 7.35 1.28
CA SER A 2 -3.12 7.77 2.57
C SER A 2 -1.96 8.12 3.47
N TYR A 3 -2.10 9.26 4.16
CA TYR A 3 -1.20 9.61 5.24
C TYR A 3 -1.95 9.40 6.54
N ALA A 4 -1.48 8.50 7.38
CA ALA A 4 -1.87 8.51 8.77
C ALA A 4 -1.19 9.71 9.43
N MET A 5 -1.97 10.67 9.85
CA MET A 5 -1.47 11.87 10.52
C MET A 5 -1.87 11.85 11.97
N LEU A 6 -0.94 12.20 12.81
CA LEU A 6 -1.25 12.53 14.20
C LEU A 6 -1.94 13.88 14.18
N LEU A 7 -3.26 13.90 14.21
CA LEU A 7 -4.07 15.11 14.23
C LEU A 7 -4.09 15.82 15.58
N HIS A 8 -3.30 15.37 16.42
CA HIS A 8 -3.22 15.65 17.83
C HIS A 8 -2.68 17.01 18.14
N SER A 9 -2.28 17.86 17.43
CA SER A 9 -1.63 19.07 17.97
C SER A 9 -1.73 20.28 17.06
N VAL A 10 -2.91 20.56 16.62
CA VAL A 10 -3.16 21.86 16.05
C VAL A 10 -3.34 22.89 17.19
N GLY A 11 -2.42 22.84 18.18
CA GLY A 11 -2.27 23.87 19.21
C GLY A 11 -3.20 23.77 20.41
N GLU A 12 -4.00 22.72 20.56
CA GLU A 12 -4.98 22.57 21.64
C GLU A 12 -4.71 21.32 22.49
N ASN A 13 -5.12 21.32 23.73
CA ASN A 13 -4.96 20.18 24.63
C ASN A 13 -5.88 19.04 24.21
N PRO A 14 -5.37 17.90 23.72
CA PRO A 14 -6.19 16.81 23.17
C PRO A 14 -7.14 16.18 24.20
N GLU A 15 -6.83 16.28 25.49
CA GLU A 15 -7.68 15.75 26.55
C GLU A 15 -8.98 16.57 26.74
N ASN A 16 -9.00 17.81 26.28
CA ASN A 16 -10.12 18.72 26.40
C ASN A 16 -10.74 19.13 25.06
N ASP A 17 -10.12 18.73 23.93
CA ASP A 17 -10.62 19.07 22.61
C ASP A 17 -11.62 18.02 22.14
N GLN A 18 -12.90 18.38 22.15
CA GLN A 18 -13.98 17.56 21.61
C GLN A 18 -13.86 17.32 20.10
N THR A 19 -13.02 18.08 19.42
CA THR A 19 -12.80 18.04 17.98
C THR A 19 -12.00 16.82 17.54
N PHE A 20 -11.06 16.40 18.39
CA PHE A 20 -10.20 15.25 18.20
C PHE A 20 -10.46 14.17 19.26
N SER A 21 -11.68 14.15 19.80
CA SER A 21 -12.07 13.17 20.81
C SER A 21 -11.92 11.77 20.28
N ILE A 22 -11.42 10.89 21.13
CA ILE A 22 -11.36 9.46 20.87
C ILE A 22 -12.78 8.92 20.84
N GLU A 23 -13.24 8.55 19.67
CA GLU A 23 -14.50 7.84 19.54
C GLU A 23 -14.29 6.37 19.96
N LYS A 24 -15.10 5.88 20.87
CA LYS A 24 -15.08 4.47 21.25
C LYS A 24 -15.71 3.64 20.15
N GLY A 25 -15.02 2.56 19.75
CA GLY A 25 -15.56 1.59 18.80
C GLY A 25 -15.41 1.96 17.33
N THR A 26 -14.59 2.98 17.01
CA THR A 26 -14.23 3.35 15.64
C THR A 26 -12.93 4.15 15.64
N ILE A 27 -12.38 4.37 14.45
CA ILE A 27 -11.20 5.22 14.24
C ILE A 27 -11.64 6.46 13.48
N GLN A 28 -11.39 7.62 14.04
CA GLN A 28 -11.72 8.89 13.37
C GLN A 28 -10.77 9.16 12.21
N CYS A 29 -11.31 9.60 11.07
CA CYS A 29 -10.52 9.98 9.90
C CYS A 29 -11.04 11.27 9.25
N TYR A 30 -10.26 11.81 8.32
CA TYR A 30 -10.63 12.92 7.45
C TYR A 30 -10.37 12.57 5.99
N SER A 31 -11.40 12.53 5.16
CA SER A 31 -11.29 12.33 3.73
C SER A 31 -12.34 13.14 2.96
N GLU A 32 -11.90 14.01 2.05
CA GLU A 32 -12.82 14.80 1.21
C GLU A 32 -13.53 13.98 0.12
N ARG A 33 -13.28 12.66 0.05
CA ARG A 33 -14.00 11.76 -0.89
C ARG A 33 -15.39 11.41 -0.40
N PHE A 34 -15.61 11.46 0.91
CA PHE A 34 -16.82 10.99 1.57
C PHE A 34 -17.46 12.14 2.33
N ALA A 35 -18.76 12.04 2.59
CA ALA A 35 -19.47 13.05 3.35
C ALA A 35 -19.05 13.07 4.83
N ASP A 36 -19.28 14.18 5.49
CA ASP A 36 -19.08 14.32 6.93
C ASP A 36 -20.00 13.36 7.69
N GLY A 37 -19.47 12.69 8.70
CA GLY A 37 -20.21 11.73 9.51
C GLY A 37 -20.41 10.34 8.87
N GLU A 38 -19.90 10.08 7.65
CA GLU A 38 -19.96 8.74 7.05
C GLU A 38 -19.04 7.75 7.74
N TYR A 39 -19.50 6.51 7.87
CA TYR A 39 -18.67 5.40 8.29
C TYR A 39 -18.07 4.69 7.07
N LEU A 40 -16.81 4.28 7.20
CA LEU A 40 -16.03 3.68 6.11
C LEU A 40 -15.44 2.35 6.57
N ALA A 41 -15.42 1.40 5.66
CA ALA A 41 -14.55 0.24 5.76
C ALA A 41 -13.18 0.58 5.18
N GLU A 42 -12.13 0.10 5.84
CA GLU A 42 -10.75 0.35 5.45
C GLU A 42 -9.92 -0.93 5.51
N PHE A 43 -9.05 -1.10 4.54
CA PHE A 43 -8.07 -2.19 4.53
C PHE A 43 -6.85 -1.84 3.67
N ARG A 44 -5.71 -2.36 4.10
CA ARG A 44 -4.40 -2.20 3.46
C ARG A 44 -3.88 -3.55 2.94
N SER A 45 -3.15 -3.53 1.85
CA SER A 45 -2.43 -4.72 1.39
C SER A 45 -1.09 -4.87 2.16
N PRO A 46 -0.73 -6.08 2.60
CA PRO A 46 -1.46 -7.34 2.46
C PRO A 46 -2.67 -7.43 3.39
N PHE A 47 -3.83 -7.79 2.84
CA PHE A 47 -5.06 -8.02 3.58
C PHE A 47 -5.30 -9.52 3.68
N ASN A 48 -5.00 -10.13 4.81
CA ASN A 48 -4.94 -11.57 4.98
C ASN A 48 -5.78 -12.12 6.14
N SER A 49 -6.44 -11.24 6.89
CA SER A 49 -7.16 -11.60 8.10
C SER A 49 -8.36 -10.67 8.34
N ARG A 50 -9.40 -11.18 8.99
CA ARG A 50 -10.53 -10.37 9.48
C ARG A 50 -10.11 -9.31 10.48
N ASN A 51 -9.01 -9.55 11.18
CA ASN A 51 -8.41 -8.63 12.13
C ASN A 51 -7.83 -7.36 11.47
N ASN A 52 -7.58 -7.40 10.16
CA ASN A 52 -7.04 -6.27 9.40
C ASN A 52 -8.12 -5.32 8.86
N MET A 53 -9.39 -5.57 9.15
CA MET A 53 -10.47 -4.69 8.72
C MET A 53 -10.55 -3.47 9.63
N GLY A 54 -10.36 -2.28 9.07
CA GLY A 54 -10.57 -1.01 9.77
C GLY A 54 -12.01 -0.52 9.66
N TYR A 55 -12.50 0.10 10.73
CA TYR A 55 -13.80 0.76 10.78
C TYR A 55 -13.59 2.22 11.15
N LEU A 56 -13.75 3.11 10.15
CA LEU A 56 -13.45 4.52 10.27
C LEU A 56 -14.71 5.38 10.30
N HIS A 57 -14.65 6.49 11.03
CA HIS A 57 -15.66 7.54 11.03
C HIS A 57 -15.09 8.81 10.42
N ASN A 58 -15.67 9.27 9.32
CA ASN A 58 -15.22 10.43 8.60
C ASN A 58 -15.68 11.73 9.28
N ASN A 59 -14.74 12.59 9.64
CA ASN A 59 -14.98 13.89 10.24
C ASN A 59 -14.28 14.97 9.39
N LEU A 60 -15.06 15.77 8.66
CA LEU A 60 -14.55 16.87 7.82
C LEU A 60 -14.24 18.10 8.65
N HIS A 61 -13.31 17.97 9.58
CA HIS A 61 -12.95 19.01 10.50
C HIS A 61 -12.38 20.26 9.81
N PRO A 62 -12.92 21.49 10.07
CA PRO A 62 -12.52 22.70 9.37
C PRO A 62 -11.05 23.09 9.53
N LEU A 63 -10.43 22.78 10.67
CA LEU A 63 -9.01 23.06 10.90
C LEU A 63 -8.10 22.19 10.03
N ILE A 64 -8.46 20.93 9.79
CA ILE A 64 -7.69 20.07 8.89
C ILE A 64 -7.72 20.67 7.49
N LYS A 65 -8.90 21.04 7.02
CA LYS A 65 -9.04 21.68 5.71
C LYS A 65 -8.27 23.02 5.64
N LYS A 66 -8.23 23.76 6.71
CA LYS A 66 -7.56 25.07 6.77
C LYS A 66 -6.03 24.95 6.72
N TYR A 67 -5.47 23.99 7.45
CA TYR A 67 -4.02 23.89 7.63
C TYR A 67 -3.35 22.83 6.74
N PHE A 68 -4.11 21.83 6.29
CA PHE A 68 -3.60 20.72 5.49
C PHE A 68 -4.34 20.63 4.16
N ASN A 69 -3.63 20.78 3.07
CA ASN A 69 -4.20 20.58 1.74
C ASN A 69 -4.03 19.11 1.32
N LEU A 70 -4.85 18.24 1.89
CA LEU A 70 -4.75 16.80 1.65
C LEU A 70 -5.31 16.37 0.29
N GLY A 71 -6.23 17.16 -0.29
CA GLY A 71 -6.94 16.79 -1.51
C GLY A 71 -7.80 15.54 -1.33
N ARG A 72 -8.34 15.06 -2.45
CA ARG A 72 -9.30 13.94 -2.45
C ARG A 72 -8.67 12.54 -2.40
N LEU A 73 -7.37 12.43 -2.58
CA LEU A 73 -6.67 11.14 -2.63
C LEU A 73 -5.93 10.80 -1.34
N CYS A 74 -5.83 11.76 -0.42
CA CYS A 74 -5.22 11.55 0.88
C CYS A 74 -6.29 11.40 1.95
N ILE A 75 -6.00 10.56 2.93
CA ILE A 75 -6.80 10.41 4.13
C ILE A 75 -5.91 10.67 5.34
N ALA A 76 -6.38 11.48 6.27
CA ALA A 76 -5.77 11.62 7.58
C ALA A 76 -6.50 10.71 8.56
N VAL A 77 -5.75 10.08 9.45
CA VAL A 77 -6.30 9.16 10.45
C VAL A 77 -5.86 9.59 11.84
N ASN A 78 -6.80 9.62 12.77
CA ASN A 78 -6.48 9.88 14.17
C ASN A 78 -5.81 8.65 14.78
N MET A 79 -4.53 8.81 15.14
CA MET A 79 -3.70 7.74 15.71
C MET A 79 -3.69 7.73 17.24
N ILE A 80 -4.37 8.69 17.89
CA ILE A 80 -4.35 8.84 19.35
C ILE A 80 -5.12 7.68 19.98
N HIS A 81 -4.43 6.86 20.75
CA HIS A 81 -4.99 5.70 21.44
C HIS A 81 -5.76 4.73 20.52
N THR A 82 -5.33 4.63 19.25
CA THR A 82 -5.88 3.70 18.28
C THR A 82 -4.86 2.60 17.94
N ASP A 83 -5.36 1.49 17.46
CA ASP A 83 -4.59 0.34 16.98
C ASP A 83 -4.43 0.33 15.45
N PHE A 84 -4.65 1.46 14.81
CA PHE A 84 -4.69 1.57 13.34
C PHE A 84 -3.44 1.01 12.65
N GLN A 85 -2.25 1.31 13.16
CA GLN A 85 -1.00 0.84 12.56
C GLN A 85 -0.87 -0.69 12.65
N ASP A 86 -1.13 -1.27 13.80
CA ASP A 86 -1.04 -2.71 14.01
C ASP A 86 -2.14 -3.44 13.23
N ARG A 87 -3.36 -2.91 13.18
CA ARG A 87 -4.46 -3.44 12.39
C ARG A 87 -4.15 -3.47 10.90
N ASN A 88 -3.36 -2.53 10.43
CA ASN A 88 -2.84 -2.45 9.08
C ASN A 88 -1.48 -3.14 8.89
N ASN A 89 -1.22 -4.22 9.63
CA ASN A 89 0.02 -5.00 9.54
C ASN A 89 1.28 -4.15 9.76
N GLY A 90 1.27 -3.23 10.73
CA GLY A 90 2.41 -2.39 11.06
C GLY A 90 2.68 -1.33 10.00
N SER A 91 1.65 -0.67 9.48
CA SER A 91 1.81 0.47 8.57
C SER A 91 2.70 1.56 9.19
N ASP A 92 3.59 2.16 8.42
CA ASP A 92 4.57 3.13 8.91
C ASP A 92 4.45 4.53 8.30
N MET A 93 3.40 4.75 7.51
CA MET A 93 3.04 6.05 6.94
C MET A 93 4.06 6.63 5.94
N ASP A 94 4.94 5.81 5.41
CA ASP A 94 5.97 6.22 4.45
C ASP A 94 5.49 6.26 2.98
N SER A 95 4.23 6.44 2.73
CA SER A 95 3.47 6.42 1.47
C SER A 95 2.57 5.20 1.33
N ASP A 96 2.13 4.65 2.44
CA ASP A 96 1.16 3.56 2.45
C ASP A 96 -0.13 3.93 1.71
N SER A 97 -0.66 2.96 1.00
CA SER A 97 -1.95 3.10 0.33
C SER A 97 -2.99 2.21 1.01
N ILE A 98 -4.14 2.79 1.31
CA ILE A 98 -5.29 2.06 1.84
C ILE A 98 -6.46 2.12 0.87
N TYR A 99 -7.28 1.10 0.89
CA TYR A 99 -8.58 1.09 0.23
C TYR A 99 -9.65 1.51 1.23
N THR A 100 -10.55 2.42 0.80
CA THR A 100 -11.66 2.87 1.61
C THR A 100 -12.95 2.83 0.81
N THR A 101 -14.04 2.39 1.45
CA THR A 101 -15.37 2.34 0.85
C THR A 101 -16.46 2.66 1.87
N ASN A 102 -17.54 3.28 1.38
CA ASN A 102 -18.78 3.53 2.12
C ASN A 102 -19.92 2.60 1.70
N GLN A 103 -19.63 1.49 0.99
CA GLN A 103 -20.64 0.50 0.65
C GLN A 103 -21.21 -0.12 1.93
N GLU A 104 -22.52 -0.04 2.08
CA GLU A 104 -23.24 -0.36 3.31
C GLU A 104 -22.94 -1.76 3.84
N ASP A 105 -23.01 -2.79 3.00
CA ASP A 105 -22.74 -4.17 3.39
C ASP A 105 -21.28 -4.37 3.84
N ILE A 106 -20.33 -3.71 3.17
CA ILE A 106 -18.91 -3.81 3.50
C ILE A 106 -18.62 -3.05 4.79
N VAL A 107 -19.22 -1.89 5.00
CA VAL A 107 -19.10 -1.10 6.23
C VAL A 107 -19.68 -1.86 7.42
N ALA A 108 -20.85 -2.49 7.25
CA ALA A 108 -21.48 -3.31 8.29
C ALA A 108 -20.56 -4.50 8.66
N HIS A 109 -19.95 -5.15 7.67
CA HIS A 109 -19.00 -6.23 7.92
C HIS A 109 -17.72 -5.72 8.59
N ALA A 110 -17.20 -4.54 8.20
CA ALA A 110 -16.04 -3.93 8.84
C ALA A 110 -16.30 -3.63 10.31
N LYS A 111 -17.48 -3.10 10.63
CA LYS A 111 -17.91 -2.91 12.02
C LYS A 111 -17.89 -4.21 12.80
N TYR A 112 -18.52 -5.25 12.25
CA TYR A 112 -18.53 -6.58 12.87
C TYR A 112 -17.11 -7.11 13.12
N CYS A 113 -16.23 -7.01 12.12
CA CYS A 113 -14.84 -7.46 12.27
C CYS A 113 -14.08 -6.63 13.30
N TYR A 114 -14.27 -5.32 13.31
CA TYR A 114 -13.62 -4.43 14.26
C TYR A 114 -14.00 -4.72 15.72
N GLU A 115 -15.26 -5.06 15.95
CA GLU A 115 -15.81 -5.36 17.28
C GLU A 115 -15.45 -6.78 17.77
N ASN A 116 -15.30 -7.75 16.87
CA ASN A 116 -15.19 -9.17 17.23
C ASN A 116 -13.79 -9.76 17.02
N TYR A 117 -12.93 -9.15 16.21
CA TYR A 117 -11.58 -9.64 15.96
C TYR A 117 -10.55 -8.64 16.45
N PRO A 118 -9.82 -8.98 17.53
CA PRO A 118 -8.80 -8.10 18.08
C PRO A 118 -7.64 -7.91 17.12
N THR A 119 -6.94 -6.79 17.26
CA THR A 119 -5.78 -6.49 16.46
C THR A 119 -4.64 -7.47 16.71
N ILE A 120 -4.02 -7.94 15.64
CA ILE A 120 -2.87 -8.84 15.72
C ILE A 120 -1.61 -7.99 15.86
N VAL A 121 -0.91 -8.15 16.97
CA VAL A 121 0.32 -7.41 17.27
C VAL A 121 1.52 -8.33 17.21
N ASN A 122 2.55 -7.92 16.46
CA ASN A 122 3.81 -8.65 16.40
C ASN A 122 4.61 -8.48 17.70
N MET A 123 4.65 -9.53 18.53
CA MET A 123 5.37 -9.58 19.79
C MET A 123 6.69 -10.37 19.71
N ILE A 124 7.13 -10.75 18.51
CA ILE A 124 8.39 -11.50 18.33
C ILE A 124 9.56 -10.64 18.79
N PRO A 125 10.45 -11.16 19.65
CA PRO A 125 11.63 -10.42 20.10
C PRO A 125 12.51 -10.01 18.91
N LYS A 126 13.04 -8.79 18.98
CA LYS A 126 14.01 -8.30 18.00
C LYS A 126 15.39 -8.78 18.38
N GLU A 127 16.14 -9.31 17.43
CA GLU A 127 17.55 -9.61 17.63
C GLU A 127 18.34 -8.29 17.82
N LYS A 128 19.33 -8.32 18.72
CA LYS A 128 20.25 -7.20 18.95
C LYS A 128 21.47 -7.31 18.02
N ASN A 129 21.25 -7.65 16.76
CA ASN A 129 22.34 -7.75 15.81
C ASN A 129 22.71 -6.37 15.27
N HIS A 130 24.03 -6.10 15.25
CA HIS A 130 24.60 -4.93 14.59
C HIS A 130 25.30 -5.40 13.32
N TYR A 131 25.08 -4.69 12.23
CA TYR A 131 25.80 -4.87 10.98
C TYR A 131 26.94 -3.87 10.93
N ASP A 132 28.16 -4.36 10.74
CA ASP A 132 29.29 -3.51 10.47
C ASP A 132 29.21 -2.98 9.02
N ASN A 133 29.78 -1.82 8.77
CA ASN A 133 29.81 -1.21 7.45
C ASN A 133 30.85 -1.92 6.55
N THR A 134 30.55 -3.18 6.19
CA THR A 134 31.37 -4.04 5.34
C THR A 134 30.57 -4.54 4.14
N MET A 135 31.25 -4.85 3.04
CA MET A 135 30.60 -5.40 1.84
C MET A 135 29.91 -6.73 2.09
N ASP A 136 30.49 -7.57 2.97
CA ASP A 136 29.89 -8.87 3.32
C ASP A 136 28.56 -8.69 4.06
N ASN A 137 28.49 -7.73 4.99
CA ASN A 137 27.24 -7.42 5.70
C ASN A 137 26.20 -6.79 4.76
N PHE A 138 26.59 -5.97 3.79
CA PHE A 138 25.67 -5.46 2.77
C PHE A 138 25.12 -6.59 1.90
N ALA A 139 25.97 -7.53 1.46
CA ALA A 139 25.53 -8.69 0.69
C ALA A 139 24.58 -9.59 1.49
N ASP A 140 24.79 -9.74 2.79
CA ASP A 140 23.89 -10.49 3.69
C ASP A 140 22.53 -9.81 3.83
N ILE A 141 22.52 -8.48 3.97
CA ILE A 141 21.27 -7.69 3.99
C ILE A 141 20.51 -7.85 2.67
N ASP A 142 21.18 -7.74 1.52
CA ASP A 142 20.58 -7.89 0.21
C ASP A 142 19.96 -9.29 0.02
N ASN A 143 20.66 -10.34 0.46
CA ASN A 143 20.14 -11.70 0.44
C ASN A 143 18.89 -11.87 1.34
N LYS A 144 18.90 -11.27 2.52
CA LYS A 144 17.74 -11.29 3.44
C LYS A 144 16.55 -10.53 2.83
N LEU A 145 16.79 -9.39 2.18
CA LEU A 145 15.78 -8.63 1.46
C LEU A 145 15.13 -9.44 0.33
N ALA A 146 15.95 -10.10 -0.48
CA ALA A 146 15.46 -10.94 -1.57
C ALA A 146 14.60 -12.12 -1.05
N ALA A 147 15.02 -12.76 0.05
CA ALA A 147 14.27 -13.84 0.68
C ALA A 147 12.95 -13.36 1.32
N ALA A 148 12.92 -12.14 1.86
CA ALA A 148 11.74 -11.58 2.51
C ALA A 148 10.54 -11.46 1.56
N GLN A 149 10.75 -11.06 0.32
CA GLN A 149 9.66 -10.95 -0.67
C GLN A 149 8.92 -12.27 -0.91
N LEU A 150 9.65 -13.38 -0.99
CA LEU A 150 9.06 -14.71 -1.13
C LEU A 150 8.28 -15.10 0.13
N ALA A 151 8.82 -14.83 1.30
CA ALA A 151 8.20 -15.15 2.58
C ALA A 151 6.89 -14.36 2.80
N ILE A 152 6.85 -13.07 2.43
CA ILE A 152 5.64 -12.24 2.47
C ILE A 152 4.54 -12.85 1.60
N GLY A 153 4.87 -13.19 0.37
CA GLY A 153 3.92 -13.80 -0.57
C GLY A 153 3.42 -15.17 -0.10
N GLU A 154 4.31 -16.01 0.42
CA GLU A 154 3.94 -17.34 0.92
C GLU A 154 3.07 -17.26 2.18
N SER A 155 3.46 -16.48 3.18
CA SER A 155 2.69 -16.33 4.42
C SER A 155 1.30 -15.72 4.16
N SER A 156 1.20 -14.69 3.32
CA SER A 156 -0.09 -14.10 2.95
C SER A 156 -1.00 -15.08 2.21
N ASN A 157 -0.46 -15.87 1.28
CA ASN A 157 -1.23 -16.89 0.57
C ASN A 157 -1.69 -18.02 1.51
N LEU A 158 -0.85 -18.44 2.45
CA LEU A 158 -1.22 -19.46 3.43
C LEU A 158 -2.26 -18.93 4.43
N ALA A 159 -2.18 -17.65 4.84
CA ALA A 159 -3.18 -17.03 5.68
C ALA A 159 -4.56 -17.02 4.99
N GLN A 160 -4.60 -16.67 3.70
CA GLN A 160 -5.84 -16.73 2.91
C GLN A 160 -6.35 -18.14 2.71
N LEU A 161 -5.46 -19.11 2.57
CA LEU A 161 -5.85 -20.52 2.51
C LEU A 161 -6.43 -21.00 3.85
N SER A 162 -5.77 -20.65 4.96
CA SER A 162 -6.25 -20.96 6.30
C SER A 162 -7.63 -20.35 6.57
N LEU A 163 -7.81 -19.07 6.22
CA LEU A 163 -9.11 -18.40 6.30
C LEU A 163 -10.19 -19.11 5.46
N SER A 164 -9.82 -19.63 4.28
CA SER A 164 -10.74 -20.43 3.46
C SER A 164 -11.15 -21.74 4.15
N TYR A 165 -10.24 -22.34 4.89
CA TYR A 165 -10.52 -23.54 5.67
C TYR A 165 -11.39 -23.26 6.91
N THR A 166 -11.17 -22.11 7.58
CA THR A 166 -12.06 -21.64 8.65
C THR A 166 -13.52 -21.64 8.19
N TYR A 167 -13.79 -21.01 7.05
CA TYR A 167 -15.16 -20.95 6.49
C TYR A 167 -15.73 -22.32 6.07
N ASN A 168 -14.86 -23.26 5.70
CA ASN A 168 -15.32 -24.58 5.23
C ASN A 168 -15.53 -25.57 6.37
N PHE A 169 -14.66 -25.54 7.38
CA PHE A 169 -14.62 -26.56 8.44
C PHE A 169 -15.17 -26.10 9.78
N ASP A 170 -15.38 -24.79 9.95
CA ASP A 170 -15.84 -24.18 11.21
C ASP A 170 -14.97 -24.61 12.41
N ASP A 171 -13.64 -24.52 12.25
CA ASP A 171 -12.65 -24.98 13.23
C ASP A 171 -11.68 -23.84 13.55
N ASP A 172 -11.67 -23.39 14.81
CA ASP A 172 -10.92 -22.26 15.34
C ASP A 172 -9.40 -22.38 15.13
N LYS A 173 -8.88 -23.61 14.99
CA LYS A 173 -7.43 -23.80 14.72
C LYS A 173 -6.96 -23.10 13.46
N TYR A 174 -7.83 -22.96 12.46
CA TYR A 174 -7.47 -22.26 11.22
C TYR A 174 -7.40 -20.75 11.42
N ASP A 175 -8.17 -20.18 12.33
CA ASP A 175 -8.03 -18.78 12.72
C ASP A 175 -6.73 -18.53 13.48
N ASP A 176 -6.28 -19.46 14.30
CA ASP A 176 -4.96 -19.39 14.94
C ASP A 176 -3.85 -19.33 13.90
N TYR A 177 -3.91 -20.16 12.85
CA TYR A 177 -2.94 -20.10 11.76
C TYR A 177 -3.03 -18.79 10.97
N VAL A 178 -4.21 -18.20 10.78
CA VAL A 178 -4.34 -16.88 10.18
C VAL A 178 -3.58 -15.84 11.02
N CYS A 179 -3.76 -15.87 12.33
CA CYS A 179 -3.06 -14.95 13.25
C CYS A 179 -1.54 -15.14 13.21
N ILE A 180 -1.06 -16.37 13.31
CA ILE A 180 0.38 -16.69 13.25
C ILE A 180 0.97 -16.24 11.90
N LEU A 181 0.32 -16.57 10.78
CA LEU A 181 0.79 -16.20 9.45
C LEU A 181 0.76 -14.69 9.21
N SER A 182 -0.16 -13.97 9.83
CA SER A 182 -0.17 -12.49 9.81
C SER A 182 1.06 -11.92 10.51
N VAL A 183 1.43 -12.47 11.67
CA VAL A 183 2.66 -12.07 12.38
C VAL A 183 3.91 -12.45 11.57
N VAL A 184 3.93 -13.63 10.97
CA VAL A 184 5.04 -14.07 10.10
C VAL A 184 5.18 -13.14 8.90
N ALA A 185 4.07 -12.71 8.29
CA ALA A 185 4.09 -11.75 7.19
C ALA A 185 4.63 -10.38 7.64
N GLN A 186 4.20 -9.87 8.78
CA GLN A 186 4.73 -8.62 9.36
C GLN A 186 6.24 -8.73 9.65
N ALA A 187 6.68 -9.83 10.26
CA ALA A 187 8.09 -10.07 10.51
C ALA A 187 8.90 -10.14 9.20
N ALA A 188 8.36 -10.75 8.14
CA ALA A 188 8.99 -10.79 6.84
C ALA A 188 9.09 -9.41 6.17
N ILE A 189 8.05 -8.57 6.28
CA ILE A 189 8.06 -7.19 5.77
C ILE A 189 9.16 -6.38 6.48
N ASP A 190 9.22 -6.48 7.79
CA ASP A 190 10.16 -5.73 8.60
C ASP A 190 11.58 -6.29 8.60
N ASN A 191 11.79 -7.51 8.10
CA ASN A 191 13.11 -8.18 8.11
C ASN A 191 14.19 -7.41 7.30
N ALA A 192 13.76 -6.51 6.44
CA ALA A 192 14.62 -5.55 5.76
C ALA A 192 15.19 -4.47 6.68
N LYS A 193 14.43 -4.09 7.70
CA LYS A 193 14.75 -3.00 8.61
C LYS A 193 15.33 -3.50 9.95
N ARG A 194 15.01 -4.74 10.32
CA ARG A 194 15.39 -5.36 11.59
C ARG A 194 15.27 -6.88 11.52
N THR A 195 16.09 -7.59 12.27
CA THR A 195 15.98 -9.04 12.44
C THR A 195 15.11 -9.40 13.63
N PHE A 196 14.32 -10.45 13.47
CA PHE A 196 13.52 -11.05 14.53
C PHE A 196 14.07 -12.42 14.90
N ASP A 197 13.90 -12.81 16.15
CA ASP A 197 14.28 -14.14 16.64
C ASP A 197 13.26 -15.21 16.18
N ILE A 198 13.21 -15.43 14.87
CA ILE A 198 12.35 -16.43 14.20
C ILE A 198 12.96 -16.88 12.88
N ASP A 199 12.98 -18.19 12.67
CA ASP A 199 13.25 -18.78 11.33
C ASP A 199 11.95 -18.82 10.50
N ILE A 200 11.67 -17.73 9.79
CA ILE A 200 10.48 -17.56 8.96
C ILE A 200 10.28 -18.71 7.96
N PRO A 201 11.30 -19.14 7.18
CA PRO A 201 11.15 -20.28 6.27
C PRO A 201 10.75 -21.58 6.96
N SER A 202 11.29 -21.86 8.13
CA SER A 202 10.95 -23.07 8.90
C SER A 202 9.53 -23.02 9.44
N GLU A 203 9.09 -21.86 9.91
CA GLU A 203 7.74 -21.65 10.38
C GLU A 203 6.70 -21.82 9.25
N ILE A 204 6.95 -21.24 8.09
CA ILE A 204 6.11 -21.44 6.91
C ILE A 204 6.01 -22.93 6.52
N ARG A 205 7.13 -23.66 6.54
CA ARG A 205 7.12 -25.10 6.25
C ARG A 205 6.31 -25.89 7.27
N ARG A 206 6.44 -25.57 8.56
CA ARG A 206 5.67 -26.18 9.65
C ARG A 206 4.18 -26.02 9.42
N ILE A 207 3.75 -24.77 9.21
CA ILE A 207 2.33 -24.45 9.01
C ILE A 207 1.77 -25.10 7.74
N LYS A 208 2.51 -25.13 6.65
CA LYS A 208 2.09 -25.84 5.44
C LYS A 208 1.73 -27.30 5.70
N LYS A 209 2.52 -27.98 6.52
CA LYS A 209 2.25 -29.37 6.90
C LYS A 209 1.03 -29.50 7.79
N GLU A 210 0.90 -28.63 8.78
CA GLU A 210 -0.18 -28.66 9.76
C GLU A 210 -1.55 -28.26 9.16
N LEU A 211 -1.56 -27.43 8.12
CA LEU A 211 -2.78 -27.07 7.39
C LEU A 211 -3.42 -28.25 6.62
N GLY A 212 -2.72 -29.36 6.47
CA GLY A 212 -3.23 -30.51 5.71
C GLY A 212 -3.55 -30.19 4.24
N ILE A 213 -2.70 -29.41 3.58
CA ILE A 213 -2.95 -28.89 2.21
C ILE A 213 -3.12 -30.03 1.21
N ASP A 214 -2.39 -31.12 1.37
CA ASP A 214 -2.45 -32.29 0.47
C ASP A 214 -3.83 -32.98 0.50
N GLU A 215 -4.51 -32.92 1.64
CA GLU A 215 -5.85 -33.50 1.85
C GLU A 215 -6.96 -32.50 1.46
N CYS A 216 -6.88 -31.26 1.98
CA CYS A 216 -7.91 -30.24 1.82
C CYS A 216 -7.85 -29.56 0.47
N LYS A 217 -6.65 -29.45 -0.12
CA LYS A 217 -6.36 -28.77 -1.40
C LYS A 217 -6.72 -27.27 -1.37
N TYR A 218 -6.70 -26.62 -2.53
CA TYR A 218 -6.84 -25.17 -2.66
C TYR A 218 -8.19 -24.75 -3.23
N PRO A 219 -8.75 -23.58 -2.82
CA PRO A 219 -9.89 -23.01 -3.52
C PRO A 219 -9.55 -22.66 -4.98
N LYS A 220 -10.57 -22.58 -5.84
CA LYS A 220 -10.44 -22.27 -7.28
C LYS A 220 -9.62 -20.99 -7.56
N PHE A 221 -9.77 -19.99 -6.71
CA PHE A 221 -9.12 -18.70 -6.86
C PHE A 221 -7.60 -18.79 -6.96
N PHE A 222 -6.98 -19.78 -6.33
CA PHE A 222 -5.52 -19.96 -6.38
C PHE A 222 -5.01 -20.26 -7.79
N SER A 223 -5.84 -20.77 -8.70
CA SER A 223 -5.47 -20.96 -10.10
C SER A 223 -5.23 -19.65 -10.85
N ILE A 224 -5.81 -18.55 -10.37
CA ILE A 224 -5.61 -17.20 -10.94
C ILE A 224 -4.35 -16.56 -10.35
N VAL A 225 -4.16 -16.71 -9.03
CA VAL A 225 -3.07 -16.06 -8.29
C VAL A 225 -1.71 -16.67 -8.61
N LYS A 226 -1.65 -17.99 -8.77
CA LYS A 226 -0.37 -18.70 -9.02
C LYS A 226 -0.22 -19.04 -10.49
N LYS A 227 0.78 -18.48 -11.14
CA LYS A 227 1.20 -18.94 -12.49
C LYS A 227 1.61 -20.42 -12.42
N ASN A 228 1.20 -21.22 -13.41
CA ASN A 228 1.51 -22.66 -13.51
C ASN A 228 0.98 -23.50 -12.33
N PHE A 229 -0.16 -23.12 -11.77
CA PHE A 229 -0.80 -23.88 -10.70
C PHE A 229 -1.34 -25.22 -11.23
N ASN A 230 -1.02 -26.34 -10.55
CA ASN A 230 -1.59 -27.62 -10.91
C ASN A 230 -3.07 -27.68 -10.53
N LEU A 231 -3.94 -27.79 -11.53
CA LEU A 231 -5.41 -27.78 -11.36
C LEU A 231 -5.92 -29.00 -10.57
N ASP A 232 -5.17 -30.10 -10.51
CA ASP A 232 -5.49 -31.28 -9.69
C ASP A 232 -5.47 -30.96 -8.19
N ASN A 233 -4.79 -29.87 -7.80
CA ASN A 233 -4.74 -29.40 -6.44
C ASN A 233 -5.94 -28.49 -6.06
N ILE A 234 -6.90 -28.31 -6.95
CA ILE A 234 -8.09 -27.51 -6.67
C ILE A 234 -9.21 -28.35 -6.09
N ASN A 235 -9.77 -27.90 -4.96
CA ASN A 235 -10.98 -28.42 -4.38
C ASN A 235 -12.15 -27.47 -4.66
N LYS A 236 -12.95 -27.81 -5.68
CA LYS A 236 -14.12 -27.02 -6.07
C LYS A 236 -15.26 -27.08 -5.06
N LYS A 237 -15.20 -28.00 -4.09
CA LYS A 237 -16.25 -28.23 -3.08
C LYS A 237 -16.04 -27.40 -1.80
N LEU A 238 -14.89 -26.71 -1.65
CA LEU A 238 -14.67 -25.84 -0.49
C LEU A 238 -15.71 -24.72 -0.44
N LYS A 239 -16.44 -24.67 0.66
CA LYS A 239 -17.45 -23.63 0.94
C LYS A 239 -16.76 -22.41 1.52
N CYS A 240 -16.14 -21.59 0.69
CA CYS A 240 -15.44 -20.39 1.13
C CYS A 240 -15.66 -19.22 0.16
N PRO A 241 -15.53 -17.97 0.64
CA PRO A 241 -15.72 -16.79 -0.18
C PRO A 241 -14.88 -16.77 -1.45
N MET A 242 -13.65 -17.32 -1.39
CA MET A 242 -12.73 -17.38 -2.54
C MET A 242 -13.27 -18.24 -3.69
N ASN A 243 -14.01 -19.30 -3.42
CA ASN A 243 -14.65 -20.10 -4.46
C ASN A 243 -15.86 -19.40 -5.09
N PHE A 244 -16.60 -18.62 -4.31
CA PHE A 244 -17.72 -17.82 -4.81
C PHE A 244 -17.22 -16.66 -5.68
N LEU A 245 -16.18 -15.96 -5.25
CA LEU A 245 -15.57 -14.86 -6.00
C LEU A 245 -15.02 -15.31 -7.37
N TYR A 246 -14.53 -16.54 -7.47
CA TYR A 246 -14.06 -17.09 -8.74
C TYR A 246 -15.17 -17.19 -9.78
N ASP A 247 -16.40 -17.50 -9.36
CA ASP A 247 -17.55 -17.68 -10.24
C ASP A 247 -18.24 -16.33 -10.57
N VAL A 248 -17.82 -15.21 -9.98
CA VAL A 248 -18.36 -13.89 -10.29
C VAL A 248 -17.80 -13.40 -11.63
N GLU A 249 -18.69 -13.19 -12.60
CA GLU A 249 -18.32 -12.53 -13.86
C GLU A 249 -18.04 -11.06 -13.62
N VAL A 250 -16.75 -10.72 -13.59
CA VAL A 250 -16.30 -9.32 -13.56
C VAL A 250 -16.33 -8.79 -14.99
N SER A 251 -17.29 -7.94 -15.30
CA SER A 251 -17.26 -7.18 -16.55
C SER A 251 -15.96 -6.38 -16.61
N LYS A 252 -15.11 -6.66 -17.60
CA LYS A 252 -13.86 -5.94 -17.82
C LYS A 252 -14.14 -4.56 -18.39
N VAL A 253 -14.90 -3.74 -17.68
CA VAL A 253 -15.00 -2.32 -17.98
C VAL A 253 -13.71 -1.69 -17.47
N ARG A 254 -12.69 -1.69 -18.32
CA ARG A 254 -11.57 -0.76 -18.18
C ARG A 254 -12.11 0.63 -18.54
N GLU A 255 -12.73 1.29 -17.61
CA GLU A 255 -12.80 2.73 -17.65
C GLU A 255 -11.36 3.25 -17.52
N SER A 256 -10.77 3.61 -18.66
CA SER A 256 -9.56 4.40 -18.63
C SER A 256 -9.96 5.78 -18.10
N ARG A 257 -9.95 5.93 -16.79
CA ARG A 257 -10.06 7.26 -16.20
C ARG A 257 -8.83 8.04 -16.64
N PRO A 258 -8.99 9.23 -17.24
CA PRO A 258 -7.83 10.06 -17.52
C PRO A 258 -7.09 10.30 -16.19
N PRO A 259 -5.75 10.27 -16.18
CA PRO A 259 -4.99 10.59 -14.99
C PRO A 259 -5.42 11.96 -14.47
N LEU A 260 -5.62 12.07 -13.16
CA LEU A 260 -5.96 13.33 -12.54
C LEU A 260 -4.81 14.32 -12.76
N PRO A 261 -5.08 15.50 -13.30
CA PRO A 261 -4.03 16.49 -13.49
C PRO A 261 -3.45 16.91 -12.14
N MET A 262 -2.13 17.05 -12.07
CA MET A 262 -1.46 17.47 -10.84
C MET A 262 -1.96 18.81 -10.30
N SER A 263 -2.57 19.64 -11.16
CA SER A 263 -3.25 20.86 -10.74
C SER A 263 -4.38 20.64 -9.72
N GLU A 264 -4.97 19.45 -9.66
CA GLU A 264 -5.95 19.10 -8.62
C GLU A 264 -5.32 18.89 -7.23
N PHE A 265 -4.01 18.67 -7.17
CA PHE A 265 -3.28 18.53 -5.91
C PHE A 265 -2.72 19.85 -5.38
N PHE A 266 -2.73 20.91 -6.19
CA PHE A 266 -2.21 22.22 -5.81
C PHE A 266 -3.30 23.29 -5.81
N LEU A 267 -3.37 24.08 -4.74
CA LEU A 267 -4.30 25.20 -4.63
C LEU A 267 -3.99 26.40 -5.57
N SER A 268 -2.82 26.42 -6.17
CA SER A 268 -2.42 27.49 -7.09
C SER A 268 -2.65 27.07 -8.53
N VAL A 269 -3.51 27.77 -9.22
CA VAL A 269 -3.61 27.70 -10.69
C VAL A 269 -2.23 28.04 -11.27
N PRO A 270 -1.67 27.20 -12.16
CA PRO A 270 -0.41 27.51 -12.82
C PRO A 270 -0.54 28.86 -13.53
N LEU A 271 0.37 29.76 -13.26
CA LEU A 271 0.47 30.99 -14.02
C LEU A 271 0.65 30.64 -15.49
N ASP A 272 -0.07 31.36 -16.35
CA ASP A 272 -0.04 31.16 -17.81
C ASP A 272 1.43 31.15 -18.29
N SER A 273 1.97 29.96 -18.47
CA SER A 273 3.36 29.78 -18.85
C SER A 273 3.51 30.06 -20.34
N ASP A 274 4.62 30.63 -20.75
CA ASP A 274 4.95 30.85 -22.14
C ASP A 274 4.82 29.54 -22.94
N ARG A 275 3.71 29.38 -23.67
CA ARG A 275 3.35 28.16 -24.45
C ARG A 275 4.44 27.71 -25.41
N ARG A 276 5.29 28.65 -25.90
CA ARG A 276 6.40 28.30 -26.80
C ARG A 276 7.51 27.58 -26.05
N LYS A 277 7.85 28.06 -24.85
CA LYS A 277 8.88 27.42 -24.01
C LYS A 277 8.39 26.05 -23.51
N SER A 278 7.12 25.95 -23.10
CA SER A 278 6.51 24.70 -22.68
C SER A 278 6.58 23.63 -23.77
N LYS A 279 6.22 23.96 -25.02
CA LYS A 279 6.33 23.05 -26.16
C LYS A 279 7.76 22.63 -26.46
N LYS A 280 8.75 23.51 -26.25
CA LYS A 280 10.14 23.17 -26.47
C LYS A 280 10.64 22.18 -25.43
N VAL A 281 10.29 22.41 -24.16
CA VAL A 281 10.62 21.49 -23.04
C VAL A 281 9.93 20.13 -23.24
N GLU A 282 8.68 20.13 -23.66
CA GLU A 282 7.93 18.90 -23.98
C GLU A 282 8.68 18.03 -24.99
N LYS A 283 9.09 18.61 -26.12
CA LYS A 283 9.86 17.90 -27.12
C LYS A 283 11.20 17.36 -26.62
N MET A 284 11.87 18.10 -25.73
CA MET A 284 13.14 17.64 -25.13
C MET A 284 12.89 16.42 -24.23
N ILE A 285 11.84 16.43 -23.42
CA ILE A 285 11.48 15.30 -22.54
C ILE A 285 11.03 14.10 -23.38
N GLU A 286 10.18 14.31 -24.41
CA GLU A 286 9.74 13.22 -25.29
C GLU A 286 10.91 12.54 -25.99
N LYS A 287 11.85 13.31 -26.51
CA LYS A 287 13.07 12.77 -27.12
C LYS A 287 13.87 11.92 -26.13
N TYR A 288 14.11 12.45 -24.93
CA TYR A 288 14.84 11.72 -23.90
C TYR A 288 14.10 10.45 -23.46
N SER A 289 12.80 10.50 -23.31
CA SER A 289 11.96 9.35 -22.94
C SER A 289 12.01 8.23 -23.98
N LEU A 290 12.02 8.59 -25.28
CA LEU A 290 12.21 7.62 -26.36
C LEU A 290 13.57 6.96 -26.34
N ASP A 291 14.62 7.71 -26.03
CA ASP A 291 15.99 7.19 -25.93
C ASP A 291 16.14 6.28 -24.70
N LEU A 292 15.50 6.64 -23.58
CA LEU A 292 15.44 5.81 -22.37
C LEU A 292 14.66 4.51 -22.62
N TYR A 293 13.54 4.57 -23.33
CA TYR A 293 12.76 3.39 -23.69
C TYR A 293 13.55 2.39 -24.53
N LYS A 294 14.33 2.89 -25.51
CA LYS A 294 15.23 2.07 -26.32
C LYS A 294 16.35 1.44 -25.49
N PHE A 295 16.80 2.11 -24.43
CA PHE A 295 17.79 1.59 -23.52
C PHE A 295 17.25 0.41 -22.69
N ASN A 296 16.02 0.50 -22.16
CA ASN A 296 15.40 -0.55 -21.34
C ASN A 296 15.18 -1.86 -22.12
N SER A 297 15.36 -1.88 -23.41
CA SER A 297 15.30 -3.09 -24.25
C SER A 297 16.60 -3.90 -24.36
N GLY A 298 17.59 -3.66 -23.51
CA GLY A 298 18.73 -4.58 -23.32
C GLY A 298 20.07 -4.15 -23.92
N ILE A 299 20.57 -2.95 -23.60
CA ILE A 299 21.78 -2.41 -24.19
C ILE A 299 22.86 -2.03 -23.16
N GLU A 300 24.10 -2.15 -23.59
CA GLU A 300 25.39 -2.05 -22.92
C GLU A 300 25.63 -0.82 -22.00
N HIS A 301 26.50 -1.00 -21.01
CA HIS A 301 26.86 -0.02 -19.97
C HIS A 301 27.36 1.34 -20.54
N GLU A 302 28.08 1.36 -21.65
CA GLU A 302 28.56 2.60 -22.27
C GLU A 302 27.40 3.52 -22.69
N ARG A 303 26.31 2.95 -23.18
CA ARG A 303 25.13 3.71 -23.60
C ARG A 303 24.37 4.31 -22.41
N TYR A 304 24.43 3.68 -21.26
CA TYR A 304 23.91 4.25 -20.02
C TYR A 304 24.63 5.54 -19.62
N LEU A 305 25.96 5.58 -19.76
CA LEU A 305 26.75 6.78 -19.44
C LEU A 305 26.41 7.93 -20.39
N VAL A 306 26.17 7.64 -21.67
CA VAL A 306 25.73 8.64 -22.67
C VAL A 306 24.35 9.17 -22.31
N LEU A 307 23.37 8.31 -22.00
CA LEU A 307 22.03 8.73 -21.60
C LEU A 307 22.02 9.55 -20.31
N ARG A 308 22.86 9.19 -19.36
CA ARG A 308 23.05 9.95 -18.12
C ARG A 308 23.61 11.35 -18.40
N HIS A 309 24.60 11.46 -19.27
CA HIS A 309 25.15 12.74 -19.69
C HIS A 309 24.08 13.60 -20.40
N ASP A 310 23.32 13.01 -21.33
CA ASP A 310 22.25 13.67 -22.06
C ASP A 310 21.13 14.15 -21.15
N PHE A 311 20.82 13.40 -20.09
CA PHE A 311 19.89 13.81 -19.05
C PHE A 311 20.35 15.09 -18.33
N TYR A 312 21.57 15.12 -17.85
CA TYR A 312 22.11 16.31 -17.19
C TYR A 312 22.16 17.51 -18.11
N LYS A 313 22.55 17.31 -19.35
CA LYS A 313 22.56 18.37 -20.37
C LYS A 313 21.15 18.89 -20.62
N MET A 314 20.16 18.01 -20.76
CA MET A 314 18.75 18.40 -20.93
C MET A 314 18.27 19.23 -19.71
N VAL A 315 18.59 18.82 -18.49
CA VAL A 315 18.23 19.54 -17.26
C VAL A 315 18.84 20.95 -17.24
N GLU A 316 20.13 21.09 -17.59
CA GLU A 316 20.81 22.39 -17.67
C GLU A 316 20.20 23.29 -18.77
N ASP A 317 19.89 22.72 -19.92
CA ASP A 317 19.23 23.45 -21.02
C ASP A 317 17.84 23.94 -20.59
N ILE A 318 17.05 23.10 -19.89
CA ILE A 318 15.74 23.50 -19.33
C ILE A 318 15.92 24.61 -18.30
N ARG A 319 16.88 24.47 -17.37
CA ARG A 319 17.17 25.50 -16.37
C ARG A 319 17.53 26.84 -17.03
N SER A 320 18.35 26.82 -18.05
CA SER A 320 18.77 28.02 -18.75
C SER A 320 17.62 28.78 -19.44
N MET A 321 16.56 28.08 -19.85
CA MET A 321 15.38 28.67 -20.46
C MET A 321 14.50 29.43 -19.46
N TYR A 322 14.62 29.15 -18.17
CA TYR A 322 13.73 29.64 -17.11
C TYR A 322 14.46 30.43 -16.03
N ILE A 323 15.34 31.33 -16.44
CA ILE A 323 16.01 32.25 -15.50
C ILE A 323 14.97 33.15 -14.84
N SER A 324 14.65 32.87 -13.62
CA SER A 324 14.15 33.69 -12.52
C SER A 324 12.68 34.05 -12.31
N ARG A 325 11.75 33.98 -13.25
CA ARG A 325 10.38 34.47 -12.97
C ARG A 325 9.22 33.49 -13.02
N ASN A 326 9.39 32.32 -13.61
CA ASN A 326 8.28 31.35 -13.80
C ASN A 326 8.62 29.91 -13.37
N TYR A 327 9.51 29.78 -12.41
CA TYR A 327 9.96 28.46 -11.93
C TYR A 327 8.82 27.59 -11.39
N LYS A 328 7.86 28.20 -10.68
CA LYS A 328 6.69 27.48 -10.14
C LYS A 328 5.79 26.90 -11.24
N GLY A 329 5.48 27.69 -12.26
CA GLY A 329 4.67 27.23 -13.39
C GLY A 329 5.35 26.12 -14.20
N LEU A 330 6.68 26.21 -14.38
CA LEU A 330 7.44 25.14 -15.01
C LEU A 330 7.42 23.86 -14.20
N MET A 331 7.61 23.94 -12.90
CA MET A 331 7.60 22.77 -12.03
C MET A 331 6.23 22.08 -12.02
N SER A 332 5.15 22.81 -11.91
CA SER A 332 3.79 22.25 -12.03
C SER A 332 3.62 21.52 -13.37
N TRP A 333 4.00 22.17 -14.45
CA TRP A 333 3.87 21.60 -15.77
C TRP A 333 4.75 20.35 -15.99
N LEU A 334 5.99 20.35 -15.47
CA LEU A 334 6.88 19.18 -15.54
C LEU A 334 6.33 18.00 -14.71
N ILE A 335 5.75 18.28 -13.54
CA ILE A 335 5.14 17.27 -12.70
C ILE A 335 3.90 16.67 -13.39
N ASP A 336 3.02 17.52 -13.96
CA ASP A 336 1.85 17.06 -14.72
C ASP A 336 2.28 16.16 -15.90
N ARG A 337 3.35 16.53 -16.60
CA ARG A 337 3.86 15.75 -17.73
C ARG A 337 4.54 14.45 -17.31
N ALA A 338 5.31 14.46 -16.25
CA ALA A 338 5.91 13.26 -15.70
C ALA A 338 4.84 12.24 -15.29
N PHE A 339 3.75 12.73 -14.69
CA PHE A 339 2.61 11.90 -14.29
C PHE A 339 1.85 11.32 -15.49
N LEU A 340 1.73 12.06 -16.60
CA LEU A 340 1.12 11.57 -17.83
C LEU A 340 1.96 10.51 -18.56
N ILE A 341 3.29 10.61 -18.46
CA ILE A 341 4.23 9.67 -19.10
C ILE A 341 4.42 8.40 -18.29
N SER A 342 4.40 8.51 -16.97
CA SER A 342 4.55 7.37 -16.05
C SER A 342 3.54 7.48 -14.90
N PRO A 343 2.30 7.03 -15.11
CA PRO A 343 1.21 7.15 -14.14
C PRO A 343 1.30 6.14 -12.98
N SER A 344 2.40 5.42 -12.82
CA SER A 344 2.63 4.43 -11.76
C SER A 344 3.29 5.02 -10.54
#